data_d9d480d24ac939dd58129c53e2c1cd28
#
_entry.id   d9d480d24ac939dd58129c53e2c1cd28
#
_cell.length_a   1.000
_cell.length_b   1.000
_cell.length_c   1.000
_cell.angle_alpha   90.00
_cell.angle_beta   90.00
_cell.angle_gamma   90.00
#
_symmetry.space_group_name_H-M   'P 1'
#
loop_
_entity.id
_entity.type
_entity.pdbx_description
1 polymer ?
#
loop_
_entity_poly.entity_id
_entity_poly.type
_entity_poly.pdbx_seq_one_letter_code
_entity_poly.pdbx_strand_id
1 'polypeptide(L)'
;MIHVRCARLATRIVKNHWERTVLQKIAIDEIKDLLTLEQTQKLTHKGIRDYHFWGDTDATLSKTKPIETGEDIIFYGENSFHLKAKAGAVFVNEELANYFWSTTDDGLAWKNIYVLEEVKDLKIAYNASDFLLKDGSPRLASNFQSGAYLEGYQLMPEFLSKLEIGWEEGVVSDEHTKRGIPRDTPIKNAQIYEVTFSIDGKNMIYVGQDLKCMSNYFGSSLIIYHFQKIYGSGIFKKRIIKELSNVTKGEINDLESKYILKAKRSIDDKKDWFSINYTGENQRLVK
;
A
#
# COMPACT_ATOMS: atom_id res chain seq x y z
N MET A 1 20.94 -6.04 -10.41
CA MET A 1 20.83 -5.40 -9.05
C MET A 1 19.37 -5.30 -8.68
N ILE A 2 19.03 -5.27 -7.38
CA ILE A 2 17.63 -5.04 -6.93
C ILE A 2 17.54 -3.64 -6.31
N HIS A 3 16.69 -2.81 -6.87
CA HIS A 3 16.38 -1.48 -6.35
C HIS A 3 15.08 -1.51 -5.55
N VAL A 4 15.05 -0.80 -4.44
CA VAL A 4 13.83 -0.56 -3.69
C VAL A 4 13.37 0.86 -3.97
N ARG A 5 12.12 1.04 -4.37
CA ARG A 5 11.49 2.36 -4.53
C ARG A 5 10.33 2.52 -3.57
N CYS A 6 10.27 3.68 -2.95
CA CYS A 6 9.22 3.97 -2.00
C CYS A 6 7.91 4.31 -2.73
N ALA A 7 6.88 3.50 -2.49
CA ALA A 7 5.53 3.72 -2.98
C ALA A 7 4.59 3.81 -1.77
N ARG A 8 4.58 4.98 -1.10
CA ARG A 8 3.67 5.24 0.04
C ARG A 8 2.25 5.46 -0.48
N LEU A 9 1.52 4.39 -0.68
CA LEU A 9 0.17 4.42 -1.24
C LEU A 9 -0.86 5.08 -0.30
N ALA A 10 -0.53 5.26 0.98
CA ALA A 10 -1.30 6.09 1.90
C ALA A 10 -1.22 7.59 1.56
N THR A 11 -0.20 8.03 0.81
CA THR A 11 -0.07 9.41 0.35
C THR A 11 -0.85 9.58 -0.95
N ARG A 12 -1.82 10.50 -1.00
CA ARG A 12 -2.71 10.71 -2.15
C ARG A 12 -1.95 10.93 -3.47
N ILE A 13 -0.88 11.72 -3.45
CA ILE A 13 -0.07 12.01 -4.64
C ILE A 13 0.54 10.71 -5.18
N VAL A 14 1.25 9.96 -4.34
CA VAL A 14 1.91 8.70 -4.74
C VAL A 14 0.88 7.66 -5.19
N LYS A 15 -0.28 7.59 -4.52
CA LYS A 15 -1.37 6.71 -4.90
C LYS A 15 -1.92 7.05 -6.28
N ASN A 16 -2.14 8.33 -6.59
CA ASN A 16 -2.60 8.76 -7.92
C ASN A 16 -1.57 8.42 -9.01
N HIS A 17 -0.26 8.62 -8.74
CA HIS A 17 0.81 8.22 -9.67
C HIS A 17 0.77 6.71 -9.91
N TRP A 18 0.65 5.92 -8.84
CA TRP A 18 0.56 4.47 -8.88
C TRP A 18 -0.64 3.98 -9.72
N GLU A 19 -1.83 4.50 -9.43
CA GLU A 19 -3.05 4.14 -10.15
C GLU A 19 -2.98 4.49 -11.62
N ARG A 20 -2.38 5.63 -11.97
CA ARG A 20 -2.31 6.13 -13.34
C ARG A 20 -1.31 5.39 -14.22
N THR A 21 -0.14 5.03 -13.70
CA THR A 21 0.98 4.58 -14.55
C THR A 21 1.56 3.22 -14.17
N VAL A 22 1.27 2.71 -12.95
CA VAL A 22 1.71 1.39 -12.51
C VAL A 22 0.58 0.36 -12.64
N LEU A 23 -0.64 0.69 -12.20
CA LEU A 23 -1.78 -0.22 -12.36
C LEU A 23 -2.37 -0.19 -13.78
N GLN A 24 -2.24 0.92 -14.47
CA GLN A 24 -2.71 1.06 -15.84
C GLN A 24 -1.53 1.14 -16.80
N LYS A 25 -1.65 0.44 -17.94
CA LYS A 25 -0.71 0.58 -19.04
C LYS A 25 -1.06 1.82 -19.86
N ILE A 26 -0.04 2.51 -20.32
CA ILE A 26 -0.16 3.68 -21.17
C ILE A 26 0.28 3.28 -22.58
N ALA A 27 -0.58 3.56 -23.56
CA ALA A 27 -0.28 3.29 -24.95
C ALA A 27 0.80 4.27 -25.46
N ILE A 28 1.77 3.76 -26.25
CA ILE A 28 2.79 4.63 -26.87
C ILE A 28 2.14 5.70 -27.74
N ASP A 29 1.08 5.37 -28.46
CA ASP A 29 0.36 6.31 -29.32
C ASP A 29 -0.22 7.51 -28.56
N GLU A 30 -0.51 7.35 -27.26
CA GLU A 30 -1.01 8.42 -26.38
C GLU A 30 0.09 9.44 -26.01
N ILE A 31 1.33 9.00 -25.96
CA ILE A 31 2.46 9.80 -25.46
C ILE A 31 3.53 10.08 -26.52
N LYS A 32 3.33 9.64 -27.78
CA LYS A 32 4.33 9.72 -28.85
C LYS A 32 4.86 11.14 -29.09
N ASP A 33 3.98 12.14 -28.97
CA ASP A 33 4.32 13.53 -29.23
C ASP A 33 5.15 14.16 -28.09
N LEU A 34 5.23 13.48 -26.94
CA LEU A 34 6.05 13.84 -25.78
C LEU A 34 7.39 13.10 -25.74
N LEU A 35 7.64 12.20 -26.69
CA LEU A 35 8.85 11.40 -26.76
C LEU A 35 9.81 11.92 -27.81
N THR A 36 11.10 11.89 -27.51
CA THR A 36 12.13 12.07 -28.56
C THR A 36 12.17 10.85 -29.48
N LEU A 37 12.78 11.00 -30.66
CA LEU A 37 12.97 9.89 -31.59
C LEU A 37 13.73 8.72 -30.93
N GLU A 38 14.79 9.01 -30.17
CA GLU A 38 15.56 8.00 -29.43
C GLU A 38 14.70 7.26 -28.40
N GLN A 39 13.90 8.00 -27.62
CA GLN A 39 13.00 7.40 -26.62
C GLN A 39 11.94 6.53 -27.28
N THR A 40 11.35 6.99 -28.39
CA THR A 40 10.41 6.20 -29.17
C THR A 40 11.04 4.91 -29.69
N GLN A 41 12.27 4.95 -30.21
CA GLN A 41 12.98 3.77 -30.65
C GLN A 41 13.25 2.77 -29.51
N LYS A 42 13.65 3.27 -28.32
CA LYS A 42 13.84 2.43 -27.13
C LYS A 42 12.56 1.71 -26.71
N LEU A 43 11.41 2.36 -26.84
CA LEU A 43 10.12 1.79 -26.47
C LEU A 43 9.59 0.81 -27.53
N THR A 44 9.71 1.15 -28.80
CA THR A 44 9.09 0.36 -29.88
C THR A 44 9.90 -0.85 -30.33
N HIS A 45 11.17 -0.94 -29.96
CA HIS A 45 12.06 -1.96 -30.47
C HIS A 45 11.61 -3.40 -30.15
N LYS A 46 10.84 -3.60 -29.07
CA LYS A 46 10.30 -4.92 -28.65
C LYS A 46 8.92 -5.21 -29.23
N GLY A 47 8.34 -4.31 -30.04
CA GLY A 47 6.98 -4.45 -30.59
C GLY A 47 5.86 -4.36 -29.53
N ILE A 48 6.17 -3.97 -28.32
CA ILE A 48 5.20 -3.73 -27.24
C ILE A 48 4.57 -2.35 -27.48
N ARG A 49 3.25 -2.24 -27.26
CA ARG A 49 2.51 -0.99 -27.48
C ARG A 49 2.08 -0.27 -26.23
N ASP A 50 2.01 -1.00 -25.10
CA ASP A 50 1.46 -0.47 -23.85
C ASP A 50 2.42 -0.78 -22.71
N TYR A 51 2.75 0.23 -21.92
CA TYR A 51 3.75 0.13 -20.84
C TYR A 51 3.25 0.67 -19.53
N HIS A 52 3.80 0.14 -18.45
CA HIS A 52 3.75 0.75 -17.12
C HIS A 52 4.95 1.69 -16.95
N PHE A 53 4.75 2.76 -16.19
CA PHE A 53 5.81 3.75 -15.96
C PHE A 53 5.94 4.09 -14.49
N TRP A 54 7.17 4.42 -14.10
CA TRP A 54 7.48 5.06 -12.83
C TRP A 54 8.61 6.07 -13.03
N GLY A 55 8.77 7.00 -12.09
CA GLY A 55 9.82 8.00 -12.16
C GLY A 55 10.40 8.33 -10.80
N ASP A 56 11.62 8.84 -10.82
CA ASP A 56 12.31 9.41 -9.67
C ASP A 56 12.61 10.88 -9.90
N THR A 57 12.68 11.65 -8.81
CA THR A 57 13.25 13.00 -8.83
C THR A 57 14.77 12.92 -8.74
N ASP A 58 15.49 13.99 -9.13
CA ASP A 58 16.95 14.08 -8.94
C ASP A 58 17.33 13.95 -7.45
N ALA A 59 16.48 14.46 -6.55
CA ALA A 59 16.68 14.32 -5.10
C ALA A 59 16.61 12.86 -4.63
N THR A 60 15.81 12.02 -5.27
CA THR A 60 15.78 10.58 -5.02
C THR A 60 17.06 9.93 -5.53
N LEU A 61 17.46 10.23 -6.77
CA LEU A 61 18.67 9.65 -7.37
C LEU A 61 19.96 10.05 -6.64
N SER A 62 20.03 11.26 -6.06
CA SER A 62 21.19 11.67 -5.26
C SER A 62 21.43 10.80 -4.02
N LYS A 63 20.39 10.12 -3.53
CA LYS A 63 20.42 9.24 -2.35
C LYS A 63 20.47 7.76 -2.68
N THR A 64 20.27 7.41 -3.96
CA THR A 64 20.22 6.04 -4.44
C THR A 64 21.09 5.90 -5.69
N LYS A 65 21.38 4.68 -6.10
CA LYS A 65 22.00 4.44 -7.41
C LYS A 65 20.96 4.64 -8.52
N PRO A 66 21.37 5.19 -9.70
CA PRO A 66 20.55 5.16 -10.89
C PRO A 66 20.14 3.71 -11.22
N ILE A 67 18.94 3.56 -11.75
CA ILE A 67 18.45 2.27 -12.25
C ILE A 67 18.90 2.12 -13.69
N GLU A 68 19.42 0.95 -14.03
CA GLU A 68 19.80 0.59 -15.40
C GLU A 68 18.79 -0.37 -16.01
N THR A 69 18.73 -0.38 -17.36
CA THR A 69 17.89 -1.33 -18.10
C THR A 69 18.23 -2.78 -17.72
N GLY A 70 17.21 -3.56 -17.44
CA GLY A 70 17.33 -4.97 -17.04
C GLY A 70 17.44 -5.21 -15.53
N GLU A 71 17.56 -4.15 -14.71
CA GLU A 71 17.63 -4.29 -13.26
C GLU A 71 16.24 -4.49 -12.64
N ASP A 72 16.20 -5.21 -11.53
CA ASP A 72 14.98 -5.47 -10.77
C ASP A 72 14.63 -4.28 -9.87
N ILE A 73 13.35 -3.95 -9.85
CA ILE A 73 12.76 -2.91 -9.00
C ILE A 73 11.70 -3.56 -8.12
N ILE A 74 11.75 -3.32 -6.82
CA ILE A 74 10.69 -3.68 -5.90
C ILE A 74 10.13 -2.43 -5.24
N PHE A 75 8.82 -2.36 -5.15
CA PHE A 75 8.11 -1.21 -4.57
C PHE A 75 7.71 -1.49 -3.14
N TYR A 76 8.11 -0.60 -2.24
CA TYR A 76 7.90 -0.72 -0.80
C TYR A 76 7.07 0.45 -0.27
N GLY A 77 6.08 0.13 0.56
CA GLY A 77 5.28 1.09 1.32
C GLY A 77 4.49 0.39 2.40
N GLU A 78 4.05 1.13 3.42
CA GLU A 78 3.20 0.63 4.52
C GLU A 78 3.68 -0.71 5.12
N ASN A 79 5.00 -0.84 5.31
CA ASN A 79 5.66 -2.06 5.80
C ASN A 79 5.41 -3.31 4.93
N SER A 80 5.25 -3.13 3.63
CA SER A 80 5.05 -4.23 2.67
C SER A 80 5.73 -3.94 1.34
N PHE A 81 6.10 -4.99 0.62
CA PHE A 81 6.46 -4.93 -0.78
C PHE A 81 5.21 -5.22 -1.62
N HIS A 82 4.89 -4.32 -2.52
CA HIS A 82 3.63 -4.33 -3.28
C HIS A 82 3.78 -4.91 -4.68
N LEU A 83 4.95 -4.68 -5.30
CA LEU A 83 5.16 -5.02 -6.69
C LEU A 83 6.64 -5.25 -6.96
N LYS A 84 6.94 -6.20 -7.85
CA LYS A 84 8.24 -6.37 -8.50
C LYS A 84 8.09 -6.06 -10.00
N ALA A 85 9.08 -5.42 -10.56
CA ALA A 85 9.19 -5.20 -11.99
C ALA A 85 10.66 -5.23 -12.42
N LYS A 86 10.89 -5.28 -13.72
CA LYS A 86 12.19 -5.06 -14.33
C LYS A 86 12.20 -3.72 -15.05
N ALA A 87 13.30 -2.97 -14.96
CA ALA A 87 13.48 -1.76 -15.75
C ALA A 87 13.66 -2.12 -17.22
N GLY A 88 12.70 -1.83 -18.07
CA GLY A 88 12.76 -2.08 -19.51
C GLY A 88 13.59 -1.04 -20.25
N ALA A 89 13.19 0.23 -20.15
CA ALA A 89 13.93 1.37 -20.68
C ALA A 89 14.03 2.47 -19.61
N VAL A 90 15.14 3.18 -19.61
CA VAL A 90 15.41 4.29 -18.67
C VAL A 90 15.80 5.51 -19.48
N PHE A 91 15.19 6.66 -19.17
CA PHE A 91 15.48 7.93 -19.82
C PHE A 91 15.01 9.12 -18.99
N VAL A 92 15.52 10.31 -19.30
CA VAL A 92 15.09 11.57 -18.70
C VAL A 92 14.11 12.26 -19.63
N ASN A 93 12.92 12.60 -19.11
CA ASN A 93 11.93 13.36 -19.85
C ASN A 93 11.01 14.12 -18.88
N GLU A 94 11.19 15.42 -18.80
CA GLU A 94 10.42 16.26 -17.87
C GLU A 94 9.01 16.53 -18.39
N GLU A 95 8.82 16.66 -19.71
CA GLU A 95 7.53 16.91 -20.32
C GLU A 95 6.60 15.70 -20.11
N LEU A 96 7.10 14.49 -20.35
CA LEU A 96 6.38 13.25 -20.09
C LEU A 96 6.09 13.07 -18.60
N ALA A 97 7.03 13.41 -17.74
CA ALA A 97 6.82 13.37 -16.28
C ALA A 97 5.68 14.29 -15.84
N ASN A 98 5.65 15.52 -16.35
CA ASN A 98 4.60 16.49 -16.05
C ASN A 98 3.23 16.07 -16.64
N TYR A 99 3.24 15.34 -17.77
CA TYR A 99 2.03 14.74 -18.32
C TYR A 99 1.48 13.63 -17.42
N PHE A 100 2.35 12.77 -16.89
CA PHE A 100 1.92 11.66 -16.01
C PHE A 100 1.61 12.10 -14.60
N TRP A 101 2.44 12.95 -14.03
CA TRP A 101 2.47 13.23 -12.59
C TRP A 101 2.55 14.73 -12.34
N SER A 102 2.01 15.15 -11.22
CA SER A 102 2.27 16.50 -10.71
C SER A 102 3.71 16.60 -10.19
N THR A 103 4.23 17.81 -10.14
CA THR A 103 5.49 18.07 -9.42
C THR A 103 5.32 17.80 -7.91
N THR A 104 6.45 17.58 -7.22
CA THR A 104 6.48 17.54 -5.75
C THR A 104 6.12 18.92 -5.18
N ASP A 105 5.88 18.99 -3.86
CA ASP A 105 5.60 20.26 -3.15
C ASP A 105 6.78 21.26 -3.30
N ASP A 106 8.01 20.76 -3.49
CA ASP A 106 9.21 21.56 -3.78
C ASP A 106 9.36 21.91 -5.28
N GLY A 107 8.38 21.60 -6.12
CA GLY A 107 8.38 21.87 -7.56
C GLY A 107 9.29 20.95 -8.39
N LEU A 108 9.77 19.84 -7.82
CA LEU A 108 10.63 18.89 -8.53
C LEU A 108 9.81 17.94 -9.42
N ALA A 109 10.24 17.79 -10.68
CA ALA A 109 9.64 16.83 -11.60
C ALA A 109 10.20 15.41 -11.37
N TRP A 110 9.36 14.40 -11.62
CA TRP A 110 9.70 12.96 -11.58
C TRP A 110 10.34 12.51 -12.91
N LYS A 111 11.25 13.32 -13.43
CA LYS A 111 11.75 13.27 -14.81
C LYS A 111 12.64 12.09 -15.15
N ASN A 112 13.20 11.40 -14.15
CA ASN A 112 14.00 10.20 -14.36
C ASN A 112 13.05 9.01 -14.49
N ILE A 113 12.64 8.71 -15.71
CA ILE A 113 11.56 7.78 -16.04
C ILE A 113 12.15 6.41 -16.35
N TYR A 114 11.49 5.39 -15.87
CA TYR A 114 11.72 4.01 -16.26
C TYR A 114 10.43 3.29 -16.57
N VAL A 115 10.49 2.51 -17.63
CA VAL A 115 9.44 1.60 -18.05
C VAL A 115 9.50 0.37 -17.16
N LEU A 116 8.34 -0.10 -16.72
CA LEU A 116 8.24 -1.30 -15.89
C LEU A 116 7.83 -2.47 -16.79
N GLU A 117 8.69 -3.46 -16.90
CA GLU A 117 8.44 -4.73 -17.58
C GLU A 117 8.33 -5.87 -16.56
N GLU A 118 7.80 -7.01 -16.96
CA GLU A 118 7.65 -8.20 -16.11
C GLU A 118 7.02 -7.88 -14.76
N VAL A 119 5.99 -7.02 -14.80
CA VAL A 119 5.31 -6.54 -13.59
C VAL A 119 4.62 -7.69 -12.89
N LYS A 120 4.94 -7.90 -11.62
CA LYS A 120 4.36 -8.91 -10.74
C LYS A 120 3.90 -8.28 -9.44
N ASP A 121 2.66 -8.52 -9.07
CA ASP A 121 2.16 -8.12 -7.75
C ASP A 121 2.89 -8.90 -6.66
N LEU A 122 3.22 -8.18 -5.59
CA LEU A 122 3.78 -8.75 -4.38
C LEU A 122 2.85 -8.45 -3.21
N LYS A 123 2.76 -9.37 -2.26
CA LYS A 123 2.12 -9.14 -0.96
C LYS A 123 3.06 -9.64 0.14
N ILE A 124 4.29 -9.14 0.11
CA ILE A 124 5.34 -9.56 1.04
C ILE A 124 5.42 -8.53 2.15
N ALA A 125 5.02 -8.93 3.36
CA ALA A 125 5.22 -8.07 4.51
C ALA A 125 6.71 -7.94 4.81
N TYR A 126 7.13 -6.72 5.17
CA TYR A 126 8.50 -6.47 5.58
C TYR A 126 8.84 -7.25 6.85
N ASN A 127 9.99 -7.93 6.80
CA ASN A 127 10.60 -8.54 7.97
C ASN A 127 12.08 -8.13 7.99
N ALA A 128 12.53 -7.54 9.09
CA ALA A 128 13.90 -7.05 9.22
C ALA A 128 14.95 -8.16 9.05
N SER A 129 14.64 -9.37 9.49
CA SER A 129 15.53 -10.54 9.37
C SER A 129 15.74 -11.01 7.93
N ASP A 130 14.91 -10.58 6.98
CA ASP A 130 15.08 -10.90 5.56
C ASP A 130 16.23 -10.11 4.92
N PHE A 131 16.72 -9.05 5.60
CA PHE A 131 17.72 -8.11 5.10
C PHE A 131 18.82 -7.91 6.13
N LEU A 132 19.91 -8.63 5.98
CA LEU A 132 21.05 -8.49 6.88
C LEU A 132 22.13 -7.58 6.30
N LEU A 133 22.64 -6.71 7.12
CA LEU A 133 23.85 -5.94 6.82
C LEU A 133 25.08 -6.87 6.85
N LYS A 134 26.23 -6.37 6.35
CA LYS A 134 27.48 -7.14 6.36
C LYS A 134 27.94 -7.59 7.74
N ASP A 135 27.54 -6.87 8.78
CA ASP A 135 27.80 -7.21 10.19
C ASP A 135 26.80 -8.19 10.79
N GLY A 136 25.83 -8.67 9.98
CA GLY A 136 24.77 -9.59 10.41
C GLY A 136 23.60 -8.93 11.13
N SER A 137 23.63 -7.61 11.34
CA SER A 137 22.49 -6.89 11.93
C SER A 137 21.33 -6.74 10.94
N PRO A 138 20.06 -6.78 11.41
CA PRO A 138 18.92 -6.61 10.52
C PRO A 138 18.77 -5.15 10.09
N ARG A 139 18.36 -4.94 8.83
CA ARG A 139 18.04 -3.63 8.30
C ARG A 139 16.69 -3.11 8.84
N LEU A 140 16.65 -1.85 9.24
CA LEU A 140 15.41 -1.20 9.66
C LEU A 140 14.54 -0.77 8.45
N ALA A 141 13.23 -0.96 8.57
CA ALA A 141 12.25 -0.57 7.53
C ALA A 141 12.31 0.92 7.17
N SER A 142 12.64 1.79 8.13
CA SER A 142 12.81 3.23 7.91
C SER A 142 13.84 3.56 6.82
N ASN A 143 14.82 2.68 6.61
CA ASN A 143 15.85 2.87 5.59
C ASN A 143 15.34 2.69 4.14
N PHE A 144 14.12 2.14 3.95
CA PHE A 144 13.50 2.03 2.63
C PHE A 144 12.65 3.25 2.25
N GLN A 145 12.38 4.15 3.18
CA GLN A 145 11.44 5.28 2.98
C GLN A 145 11.89 6.31 1.95
N SER A 146 13.17 6.37 1.63
CA SER A 146 13.73 7.28 0.60
C SER A 146 14.25 6.53 -0.63
N GLY A 147 13.87 5.27 -0.80
CA GLY A 147 14.46 4.37 -1.77
C GLY A 147 15.77 3.75 -1.28
N ALA A 148 16.20 2.68 -1.91
CA ALA A 148 17.44 1.97 -1.60
C ALA A 148 17.86 1.11 -2.79
N TYR A 149 19.05 0.51 -2.67
CA TYR A 149 19.49 -0.61 -3.50
C TYR A 149 20.00 -1.71 -2.56
N LEU A 150 19.85 -2.97 -2.98
CA LEU A 150 20.13 -4.11 -2.10
C LEU A 150 21.50 -4.75 -2.34
N GLU A 151 22.37 -4.08 -3.08
CA GLU A 151 23.76 -4.50 -3.24
C GLU A 151 24.49 -4.48 -1.89
N GLY A 152 25.13 -5.59 -1.57
CA GLY A 152 25.88 -5.71 -0.31
C GLY A 152 25.03 -6.08 0.91
N TYR A 153 23.75 -6.31 0.74
CA TYR A 153 22.92 -6.96 1.75
C TYR A 153 22.90 -8.47 1.53
N GLN A 154 22.93 -9.21 2.59
CA GLN A 154 22.59 -10.62 2.58
C GLN A 154 21.07 -10.75 2.62
N LEU A 155 20.47 -11.16 1.51
CA LEU A 155 19.04 -11.44 1.41
C LEU A 155 18.77 -12.89 1.80
N MET A 156 17.77 -13.11 2.62
CA MET A 156 17.41 -14.46 3.03
C MET A 156 16.76 -15.23 1.88
N PRO A 157 17.04 -16.56 1.75
CA PRO A 157 16.50 -17.38 0.68
C PRO A 157 14.98 -17.35 0.57
N GLU A 158 14.29 -17.30 1.70
CA GLU A 158 12.83 -17.24 1.76
C GLU A 158 12.28 -15.94 1.14
N PHE A 159 12.96 -14.82 1.34
CA PHE A 159 12.58 -13.54 0.72
C PHE A 159 12.83 -13.59 -0.79
N LEU A 160 13.98 -14.09 -1.23
CA LEU A 160 14.29 -14.26 -2.65
C LEU A 160 13.29 -15.18 -3.35
N SER A 161 12.91 -16.29 -2.72
CA SER A 161 11.89 -17.19 -3.24
C SER A 161 10.54 -16.49 -3.43
N LYS A 162 10.11 -15.68 -2.47
CA LYS A 162 8.87 -14.89 -2.58
C LYS A 162 8.93 -13.86 -3.72
N LEU A 163 10.10 -13.27 -3.97
CA LEU A 163 10.29 -12.34 -5.09
C LEU A 163 10.21 -13.04 -6.45
N GLU A 164 10.67 -14.29 -6.56
CA GLU A 164 10.64 -15.06 -7.82
C GLU A 164 9.23 -15.55 -8.15
N ILE A 165 8.51 -16.07 -7.16
CA ILE A 165 7.17 -16.62 -7.34
C ILE A 165 6.19 -15.49 -7.67
N GLY A 166 6.36 -14.30 -7.07
CA GLY A 166 5.37 -13.23 -7.16
C GLY A 166 4.10 -13.59 -6.40
N TRP A 167 3.01 -12.88 -6.71
CA TRP A 167 1.68 -13.23 -6.23
C TRP A 167 0.85 -13.76 -7.40
N GLU A 168 0.59 -15.06 -7.44
CA GLU A 168 -0.34 -15.66 -8.40
C GLU A 168 -1.77 -15.61 -7.82
N GLU A 169 -2.70 -15.01 -8.56
CA GLU A 169 -4.12 -15.09 -8.24
C GLU A 169 -4.56 -16.56 -8.30
N GLY A 170 -4.83 -17.15 -7.15
CA GLY A 170 -5.32 -18.53 -7.05
C GLY A 170 -4.42 -19.48 -6.24
N VAL A 171 -3.17 -19.15 -5.98
CA VAL A 171 -2.36 -19.82 -4.94
C VAL A 171 -2.51 -19.03 -3.64
N VAL A 172 -3.72 -18.90 -3.17
CA VAL A 172 -3.96 -18.63 -1.76
C VAL A 172 -3.69 -19.94 -1.05
N SER A 173 -2.44 -20.20 -0.68
CA SER A 173 -2.23 -20.99 0.49
C SER A 173 -2.86 -20.16 1.61
N ASP A 174 -3.97 -20.62 2.14
CA ASP A 174 -4.73 -19.97 3.22
C ASP A 174 -3.89 -19.71 4.48
N GLU A 175 -2.65 -20.15 4.51
CA GLU A 175 -1.76 -20.11 5.67
C GLU A 175 -0.91 -18.84 5.82
N HIS A 176 -0.70 -18.02 4.78
CA HIS A 176 0.25 -16.90 4.88
C HIS A 176 -0.31 -15.51 4.55
N THR A 177 -1.52 -15.38 4.02
CA THR A 177 -2.13 -14.08 3.69
C THR A 177 -2.97 -13.49 4.83
N LYS A 178 -3.20 -14.24 5.88
CA LYS A 178 -3.83 -13.74 7.10
C LYS A 178 -2.77 -13.70 8.20
N ARG A 179 -2.10 -12.58 8.38
CA ARG A 179 -1.65 -12.16 9.72
C ARG A 179 -2.89 -11.89 10.59
N GLY A 180 -3.89 -12.72 10.48
CA GLY A 180 -5.02 -12.81 11.37
C GLY A 180 -4.79 -14.01 12.26
N ILE A 181 -5.03 -13.84 13.51
CA ILE A 181 -5.21 -14.94 14.45
C ILE A 181 -6.16 -15.95 13.77
N PRO A 182 -5.80 -17.25 13.65
CA PRO A 182 -6.66 -18.26 13.05
C PRO A 182 -8.07 -18.25 13.64
N ARG A 183 -9.08 -18.58 12.85
CA ARG A 183 -10.49 -18.48 13.29
C ARG A 183 -10.83 -19.36 14.50
N ASP A 184 -10.19 -20.48 14.65
CA ASP A 184 -10.35 -21.44 15.75
C ASP A 184 -9.52 -21.11 17.00
N THR A 185 -8.64 -20.08 16.92
CA THR A 185 -7.83 -19.67 18.06
C THR A 185 -8.71 -19.22 19.23
N PRO A 186 -8.56 -19.83 20.42
CA PRO A 186 -9.30 -19.43 21.61
C PRO A 186 -8.81 -18.07 22.12
N ILE A 187 -9.75 -17.18 22.36
CA ILE A 187 -9.52 -15.83 22.89
C ILE A 187 -10.16 -15.74 24.28
N LYS A 188 -9.35 -15.47 25.27
CA LYS A 188 -9.83 -15.42 26.68
C LYS A 188 -10.80 -14.25 26.90
N ASN A 189 -10.43 -13.07 26.44
CA ASN A 189 -11.24 -11.87 26.55
C ASN A 189 -11.16 -11.05 25.24
N ALA A 190 -12.28 -10.50 24.83
CA ALA A 190 -12.35 -9.56 23.71
C ALA A 190 -13.53 -8.61 23.90
N GLN A 191 -13.55 -7.52 23.17
CA GLN A 191 -14.69 -6.62 23.11
C GLN A 191 -14.97 -6.20 21.68
N ILE A 192 -16.27 -6.06 21.35
CA ILE A 192 -16.74 -5.33 20.17
C ILE A 192 -17.12 -3.93 20.64
N TYR A 193 -16.64 -2.94 19.93
CA TYR A 193 -16.88 -1.55 20.29
C TYR A 193 -17.30 -0.73 19.07
N GLU A 194 -17.92 0.39 19.35
CA GLU A 194 -18.29 1.41 18.39
C GLU A 194 -17.52 2.69 18.72
N VAL A 195 -17.01 3.35 17.71
CA VAL A 195 -16.42 4.68 17.80
C VAL A 195 -17.25 5.62 16.97
N THR A 196 -17.68 6.72 17.57
CA THR A 196 -18.33 7.82 16.87
C THR A 196 -17.54 9.10 17.02
N PHE A 197 -17.55 9.93 15.99
CA PHE A 197 -16.94 11.26 15.99
C PHE A 197 -17.56 12.14 14.91
N SER A 198 -17.37 13.45 15.02
CA SER A 198 -17.92 14.42 14.07
C SER A 198 -16.83 15.34 13.55
N ILE A 199 -16.81 15.59 12.26
CA ILE A 199 -15.90 16.51 11.58
C ILE A 199 -16.72 17.30 10.55
N ASP A 200 -16.63 18.62 10.59
CA ASP A 200 -17.30 19.54 9.66
C ASP A 200 -18.81 19.26 9.51
N GLY A 201 -19.47 18.98 10.64
CA GLY A 201 -20.91 18.69 10.68
C GLY A 201 -21.30 17.28 10.19
N LYS A 202 -20.34 16.45 9.77
CA LYS A 202 -20.55 15.06 9.38
C LYS A 202 -20.24 14.13 10.54
N ASN A 203 -21.15 13.22 10.83
CA ASN A 203 -21.01 12.22 11.87
C ASN A 203 -20.48 10.92 11.29
N MET A 204 -19.51 10.31 11.95
CA MET A 204 -18.87 9.09 11.50
C MET A 204 -19.04 8.00 12.55
N ILE A 205 -19.25 6.78 12.08
CA ILE A 205 -19.36 5.58 12.92
C ILE A 205 -18.38 4.51 12.42
N TYR A 206 -17.70 3.91 13.36
CA TYR A 206 -16.80 2.78 13.15
C TYR A 206 -17.11 1.69 14.17
N VAL A 207 -17.19 0.44 13.73
CA VAL A 207 -17.30 -0.73 14.60
C VAL A 207 -16.00 -1.53 14.46
N GLY A 208 -15.44 -1.96 15.58
CA GLY A 208 -14.20 -2.72 15.62
C GLY A 208 -14.17 -3.73 16.74
N GLN A 209 -13.14 -4.56 16.74
CA GLN A 209 -12.85 -5.54 17.77
C GLN A 209 -11.54 -5.20 18.48
N ASP A 210 -11.46 -5.50 19.77
CA ASP A 210 -10.26 -5.31 20.58
C ASP A 210 -10.03 -6.56 21.44
N LEU A 211 -8.96 -7.29 21.12
CA LEU A 211 -8.58 -8.50 21.83
C LEU A 211 -7.77 -8.25 23.11
N LYS A 212 -7.40 -6.98 23.37
CA LYS A 212 -6.66 -6.56 24.55
C LYS A 212 -7.52 -5.76 25.52
N CYS A 213 -8.76 -5.45 25.14
CA CYS A 213 -9.73 -4.70 25.95
C CYS A 213 -9.18 -3.35 26.45
N MET A 214 -8.47 -2.62 25.61
CA MET A 214 -7.83 -1.35 25.97
C MET A 214 -8.84 -0.19 25.86
N SER A 215 -8.90 0.65 26.89
CA SER A 215 -9.83 1.80 26.92
C SER A 215 -9.54 2.85 25.84
N ASN A 216 -8.26 3.06 25.52
CA ASN A 216 -7.78 4.08 24.59
C ASN A 216 -7.51 3.56 23.17
N TYR A 217 -7.92 2.35 22.85
CA TYR A 217 -7.81 1.78 21.51
C TYR A 217 -9.09 2.06 20.72
N PHE A 218 -9.00 2.85 19.65
CA PHE A 218 -10.14 3.25 18.81
C PHE A 218 -10.21 2.48 17.49
N GLY A 219 -9.22 1.65 17.17
CA GLY A 219 -9.18 0.82 15.97
C GLY A 219 -7.84 0.87 15.24
N SER A 220 -7.61 -0.12 14.40
CA SER A 220 -6.44 -0.20 13.50
C SER A 220 -6.72 0.32 12.09
N SER A 221 -7.91 0.86 11.83
CA SER A 221 -8.25 1.47 10.55
C SER A 221 -7.34 2.68 10.28
N LEU A 222 -6.77 2.74 9.06
CA LEU A 222 -5.98 3.89 8.62
C LEU A 222 -6.75 5.20 8.71
N ILE A 223 -8.07 5.16 8.52
CA ILE A 223 -8.94 6.32 8.64
C ILE A 223 -8.99 6.81 10.08
N ILE A 224 -9.20 5.92 11.05
CA ILE A 224 -9.19 6.26 12.48
C ILE A 224 -7.82 6.84 12.88
N TYR A 225 -6.74 6.18 12.47
CA TYR A 225 -5.37 6.66 12.74
C TYR A 225 -5.12 8.06 12.15
N HIS A 226 -5.55 8.30 10.92
CA HIS A 226 -5.40 9.59 10.25
C HIS A 226 -6.14 10.71 10.98
N PHE A 227 -7.40 10.50 11.32
CA PHE A 227 -8.18 11.47 12.08
C PHE A 227 -7.63 11.68 13.49
N GLN A 228 -7.16 10.63 14.15
CA GLN A 228 -6.53 10.73 15.46
C GLN A 228 -5.26 11.59 15.42
N LYS A 229 -4.48 11.49 14.34
CA LYS A 229 -3.27 12.29 14.13
C LYS A 229 -3.58 13.77 13.88
N ILE A 230 -4.64 14.07 13.13
CA ILE A 230 -5.01 15.47 12.77
C ILE A 230 -5.75 16.16 13.90
N TYR A 231 -6.72 15.49 14.50
CA TYR A 231 -7.68 16.10 15.44
C TYR A 231 -7.47 15.67 16.89
N GLY A 232 -6.53 14.78 17.16
CA GLY A 232 -6.31 14.20 18.49
C GLY A 232 -7.35 13.13 18.86
N SER A 233 -7.09 12.44 19.96
CA SER A 233 -7.99 11.37 20.47
C SER A 233 -9.27 11.89 21.09
N GLY A 234 -9.34 13.17 21.46
CA GLY A 234 -10.49 13.76 22.18
C GLY A 234 -11.78 13.84 21.37
N ILE A 235 -11.72 13.77 20.04
CA ILE A 235 -12.92 13.78 19.21
C ILE A 235 -13.67 12.45 19.19
N PHE A 236 -13.01 11.34 19.59
CA PHE A 236 -13.57 10.00 19.52
C PHE A 236 -14.36 9.65 20.78
N LYS A 237 -15.56 9.14 20.58
CA LYS A 237 -16.38 8.56 21.63
C LYS A 237 -16.46 7.05 21.42
N LYS A 238 -15.75 6.28 22.27
CA LYS A 238 -15.78 4.83 22.26
C LYS A 238 -16.89 4.31 23.15
N ARG A 239 -17.67 3.37 22.64
CA ARG A 239 -18.70 2.64 23.39
C ARG A 239 -18.49 1.14 23.20
N ILE A 240 -18.40 0.39 24.27
CA ILE A 240 -18.35 -1.08 24.19
C ILE A 240 -19.77 -1.57 23.91
N ILE A 241 -19.92 -2.34 22.82
CA ILE A 241 -21.20 -2.92 22.41
C ILE A 241 -21.38 -4.30 23.03
N LYS A 242 -20.28 -5.09 23.11
CA LYS A 242 -20.29 -6.43 23.62
C LYS A 242 -18.94 -6.81 24.21
N GLU A 243 -18.98 -7.37 25.42
CA GLU A 243 -17.84 -8.05 26.02
C GLU A 243 -17.98 -9.55 25.76
N LEU A 244 -16.85 -10.22 25.50
CA LEU A 244 -16.75 -11.61 25.13
C LEU A 244 -15.68 -12.29 25.97
N SER A 245 -15.96 -13.52 26.39
CA SER A 245 -15.01 -14.33 27.14
C SER A 245 -15.03 -15.78 26.65
N ASN A 246 -13.84 -16.38 26.52
CA ASN A 246 -13.67 -17.79 26.10
C ASN A 246 -14.35 -18.09 24.76
N VAL A 247 -14.11 -17.24 23.77
CA VAL A 247 -14.65 -17.35 22.40
C VAL A 247 -13.50 -17.60 21.42
N THR A 248 -13.83 -18.09 20.25
CA THR A 248 -12.86 -18.20 19.14
C THR A 248 -12.72 -16.89 18.38
N LYS A 249 -11.60 -16.71 17.70
CA LYS A 249 -11.39 -15.57 16.81
C LYS A 249 -12.45 -15.50 15.70
N GLY A 250 -12.92 -16.65 15.24
CA GLY A 250 -14.00 -16.77 14.24
C GLY A 250 -15.31 -16.18 14.75
N GLU A 251 -15.73 -16.54 15.95
CA GLU A 251 -16.96 -16.00 16.57
C GLU A 251 -16.88 -14.48 16.77
N ILE A 252 -15.69 -13.96 17.14
CA ILE A 252 -15.48 -12.51 17.26
C ILE A 252 -15.63 -11.83 15.90
N ASN A 253 -15.03 -12.36 14.83
CA ASN A 253 -15.12 -11.80 13.46
C ASN A 253 -16.56 -11.80 12.94
N ASP A 254 -17.30 -12.88 13.17
CA ASP A 254 -18.70 -13.01 12.72
C ASP A 254 -19.60 -12.02 13.47
N LEU A 255 -19.34 -11.84 14.76
CA LEU A 255 -20.06 -10.87 15.58
C LEU A 255 -19.73 -9.41 15.19
N GLU A 256 -18.47 -9.08 14.95
CA GLU A 256 -18.06 -7.78 14.43
C GLU A 256 -18.77 -7.45 13.12
N SER A 257 -18.76 -8.39 12.16
CA SER A 257 -19.46 -8.23 10.87
C SER A 257 -20.94 -7.96 11.05
N LYS A 258 -21.61 -8.67 11.97
CA LYS A 258 -23.02 -8.43 12.32
C LYS A 258 -23.26 -7.02 12.87
N TYR A 259 -22.37 -6.53 13.73
CA TYR A 259 -22.52 -5.18 14.29
C TYR A 259 -22.18 -4.09 13.27
N ILE A 260 -21.23 -4.32 12.36
CA ILE A 260 -20.98 -3.42 11.22
C ILE A 260 -22.23 -3.26 10.37
N LEU A 261 -22.89 -4.35 10.00
CA LEU A 261 -24.14 -4.31 9.24
C LEU A 261 -25.27 -3.60 10.00
N LYS A 262 -25.38 -3.84 11.31
CA LYS A 262 -26.35 -3.15 12.17
C LYS A 262 -26.09 -1.64 12.24
N ALA A 263 -24.82 -1.25 12.40
CA ALA A 263 -24.43 0.16 12.43
C ALA A 263 -24.75 0.85 11.09
N LYS A 264 -24.43 0.23 9.95
CA LYS A 264 -24.78 0.75 8.62
C LYS A 264 -26.27 0.99 8.48
N ARG A 265 -27.12 -0.02 8.80
CA ARG A 265 -28.58 0.11 8.73
C ARG A 265 -29.12 1.22 9.64
N SER A 266 -28.48 1.47 10.78
CA SER A 266 -28.92 2.50 11.72
C SER A 266 -28.65 3.94 11.24
N ILE A 267 -27.87 4.11 10.18
CA ILE A 267 -27.52 5.40 9.59
C ILE A 267 -28.04 5.60 8.17
N ASP A 268 -28.65 4.58 7.54
CA ASP A 268 -29.12 4.63 6.14
C ASP A 268 -30.06 5.82 5.87
N ASP A 269 -30.92 6.17 6.81
CA ASP A 269 -31.87 7.30 6.70
C ASP A 269 -31.28 8.65 7.19
N LYS A 270 -30.01 8.66 7.63
CA LYS A 270 -29.38 9.84 8.23
C LYS A 270 -28.39 10.47 7.27
N LYS A 271 -28.76 11.60 6.66
CA LYS A 271 -27.96 12.29 5.63
C LYS A 271 -26.55 12.70 6.05
N ASP A 272 -26.34 12.94 7.36
CA ASP A 272 -25.07 13.45 7.88
C ASP A 272 -24.25 12.37 8.60
N TRP A 273 -24.59 11.10 8.41
CA TRP A 273 -23.89 9.97 9.02
C TRP A 273 -23.21 9.10 7.98
N PHE A 274 -21.98 8.66 8.29
CA PHE A 274 -21.15 7.84 7.41
C PHE A 274 -20.53 6.70 8.19
N SER A 275 -20.65 5.47 7.67
CA SER A 275 -19.90 4.32 8.17
C SER A 275 -18.52 4.29 7.53
N ILE A 276 -17.48 4.23 8.36
CA ILE A 276 -16.09 4.13 7.90
C ILE A 276 -15.53 2.70 7.99
N ASN A 277 -16.38 1.72 8.23
CA ASN A 277 -16.00 0.32 8.09
C ASN A 277 -15.96 -0.05 6.60
N TYR A 278 -14.77 -0.38 6.12
CA TYR A 278 -14.60 -0.96 4.80
C TYR A 278 -14.82 -2.47 4.91
N THR A 279 -15.95 -2.96 4.43
CA THR A 279 -16.12 -4.37 4.10
C THR A 279 -15.89 -4.53 2.60
N GLY A 280 -15.32 -5.65 2.14
CA GLY A 280 -14.98 -5.87 0.73
C GLY A 280 -16.13 -5.68 -0.27
N GLU A 281 -17.39 -5.69 0.19
CA GLU A 281 -18.58 -5.39 -0.61
C GLU A 281 -18.75 -3.89 -0.91
N ASN A 282 -18.12 -2.99 -0.16
CA ASN A 282 -18.30 -1.53 -0.30
C ASN A 282 -17.33 -0.87 -1.29
N GLN A 283 -16.37 -1.58 -1.86
CA GLN A 283 -15.52 -1.05 -2.95
C GLN A 283 -16.33 -0.71 -4.22
N ARG A 284 -17.58 -1.17 -4.32
CA ARG A 284 -18.48 -0.89 -5.46
C ARG A 284 -19.35 0.36 -5.30
N LEU A 285 -19.36 1.02 -4.14
CA LEU A 285 -20.26 2.14 -3.84
C LEU A 285 -19.58 3.51 -3.82
N VAL A 286 -18.28 3.58 -4.08
CA VAL A 286 -17.57 4.85 -4.31
C VAL A 286 -17.18 4.89 -5.78
N LYS A 287 -18.13 5.21 -6.63
CA LYS A 287 -17.93 5.72 -7.97
C LYS A 287 -18.15 7.21 -7.96
#